data_8de57ee1f5d5f4eb136bd6aafa9db1a8
#
_entry.id   8de57ee1f5d5f4eb136bd6aafa9db1a8
#
_cell.length_a   1.000
_cell.length_b   1.000
_cell.length_c   1.000
_cell.angle_alpha   90.00
_cell.angle_beta   90.00
_cell.angle_gamma   90.00
#
_symmetry.space_group_name_H-M   'P 1'
#
loop_
_entity.id
_entity.type
_entity.pdbx_description
1 polymer ?
#
loop_
_entity_poly.entity_id
_entity_poly.type
_entity_poly.pdbx_seq_one_letter_code
_entity_poly.pdbx_strand_id
1 'polypeptide(L)'
;MYNLKPDTFDFKSVRGISKKQLDEHYKLYTGYVTKLNEIWNTPYIPNDYTNSNATYSKMRSLKLGETYSLDGVKLHNLYFENMTGGSNSPYGPIFNAIINQFSSYNSFISYLTNVGLSMRGWAVVTIDSLDHKLHIIGSDSHDTGAVWLSFPILIMDVYEHAYFMDFGTDRKKYISTFIENINWRVLNDRFEKHVSSMQFSDMNQHRYCPHNFFNR
;
A
#
# COMPACT_ATOMS: atom_id res chain seq x y z
N MET A 1 -25.59 -2.59 7.09
CA MET A 1 -24.55 -3.42 7.70
C MET A 1 -23.41 -3.58 6.68
N TYR A 2 -22.20 -3.23 7.03
CA TYR A 2 -21.04 -3.40 6.17
C TYR A 2 -20.69 -4.89 6.07
N ASN A 3 -20.40 -5.36 4.88
CA ASN A 3 -20.02 -6.75 4.62
C ASN A 3 -18.96 -6.78 3.51
N LEU A 4 -17.80 -6.20 3.83
CA LEU A 4 -16.63 -6.28 2.97
C LEU A 4 -16.20 -7.74 2.84
N LYS A 5 -15.95 -8.19 1.62
CA LYS A 5 -15.42 -9.53 1.35
C LYS A 5 -13.97 -9.42 0.94
N PRO A 6 -13.13 -10.39 1.30
CA PRO A 6 -11.76 -10.42 0.81
C PRO A 6 -11.75 -10.66 -0.70
N ASP A 7 -10.85 -9.96 -1.40
CA ASP A 7 -10.56 -10.24 -2.80
C ASP A 7 -9.82 -11.58 -2.93
N THR A 8 -9.90 -12.18 -4.09
CA THR A 8 -9.23 -13.46 -4.41
C THR A 8 -8.11 -13.22 -5.40
N PHE A 9 -6.98 -13.93 -5.23
CA PHE A 9 -5.79 -13.77 -6.04
C PHE A 9 -5.33 -15.12 -6.61
N ASP A 10 -4.87 -15.12 -7.87
CA ASP A 10 -4.23 -16.28 -8.48
C ASP A 10 -2.72 -16.19 -8.38
N PHE A 11 -2.15 -16.98 -7.50
CA PHE A 11 -0.71 -17.02 -7.24
C PHE A 11 0.08 -18.00 -8.12
N LYS A 12 -0.54 -18.59 -9.16
CA LYS A 12 0.13 -19.59 -10.02
C LYS A 12 1.36 -19.06 -10.76
N SER A 13 1.39 -17.75 -11.02
CA SER A 13 2.51 -17.09 -11.70
C SER A 13 3.65 -16.72 -10.76
N VAL A 14 3.43 -16.69 -9.44
CA VAL A 14 4.46 -16.32 -8.46
C VAL A 14 5.55 -17.37 -8.42
N ARG A 15 6.82 -16.92 -8.43
CA ARG A 15 7.99 -17.78 -8.39
C ARG A 15 8.83 -17.47 -7.15
N GLY A 16 9.44 -18.51 -6.58
CA GLY A 16 10.37 -18.37 -5.46
C GLY A 16 9.72 -18.10 -4.10
N ILE A 17 8.39 -17.90 -4.03
CA ILE A 17 7.60 -17.84 -2.79
C ILE A 17 6.65 -19.03 -2.81
N SER A 18 6.64 -19.84 -1.75
CA SER A 18 5.83 -21.05 -1.73
C SER A 18 4.34 -20.75 -1.62
N LYS A 19 3.53 -21.65 -2.19
CA LYS A 19 2.07 -21.57 -2.01
C LYS A 19 1.67 -21.53 -0.54
N LYS A 20 2.37 -22.28 0.32
CA LYS A 20 2.12 -22.31 1.75
C LYS A 20 2.35 -20.94 2.39
N GLN A 21 3.46 -20.26 2.06
CA GLN A 21 3.73 -18.91 2.53
C GLN A 21 2.63 -17.93 2.09
N LEU A 22 2.21 -17.99 0.83
CA LEU A 22 1.15 -17.12 0.28
C LEU A 22 -0.22 -17.41 0.90
N ASP A 23 -0.57 -18.69 1.11
CA ASP A 23 -1.84 -19.08 1.76
C ASP A 23 -1.92 -18.59 3.22
N GLU A 24 -0.85 -18.72 4.00
CA GLU A 24 -0.81 -18.23 5.38
C GLU A 24 -0.85 -16.70 5.43
N HIS A 25 -0.17 -16.03 4.52
CA HIS A 25 -0.23 -14.57 4.41
C HIS A 25 -1.65 -14.09 4.01
N TYR A 26 -2.30 -14.80 3.09
CA TYR A 26 -3.69 -14.51 2.72
C TYR A 26 -4.66 -14.69 3.89
N LYS A 27 -4.44 -15.63 4.81
CA LYS A 27 -5.26 -15.76 6.03
C LYS A 27 -5.16 -14.54 6.92
N LEU A 28 -3.97 -13.93 7.06
CA LEU A 28 -3.82 -12.68 7.80
C LEU A 28 -4.65 -11.56 7.18
N TYR A 29 -4.59 -11.40 5.86
CA TYR A 29 -5.41 -10.45 5.14
C TYR A 29 -6.91 -10.65 5.40
N THR A 30 -7.40 -11.90 5.34
CA THR A 30 -8.82 -12.18 5.64
C THR A 30 -9.18 -11.85 7.09
N GLY A 31 -8.26 -11.96 8.01
CA GLY A 31 -8.39 -11.51 9.40
C GLY A 31 -8.62 -10.01 9.51
N TYR A 32 -7.89 -9.19 8.76
CA TYR A 32 -8.10 -7.74 8.71
C TYR A 32 -9.47 -7.38 8.12
N VAL A 33 -9.90 -8.05 7.06
CA VAL A 33 -11.25 -7.86 6.48
C VAL A 33 -12.33 -8.15 7.51
N THR A 34 -12.19 -9.25 8.25
CA THR A 34 -13.13 -9.63 9.33
C THR A 34 -13.16 -8.56 10.42
N LYS A 35 -11.99 -8.14 10.88
CA LYS A 35 -11.87 -7.12 11.94
C LYS A 35 -12.43 -5.78 11.52
N LEU A 36 -12.19 -5.37 10.29
CA LEU A 36 -12.75 -4.13 9.75
C LEU A 36 -14.28 -4.16 9.69
N ASN A 37 -14.87 -5.30 9.27
CA ASN A 37 -16.31 -5.48 9.29
C ASN A 37 -16.88 -5.39 10.72
N GLU A 38 -16.22 -5.98 11.73
CA GLU A 38 -16.61 -5.87 13.13
C GLU A 38 -16.63 -4.40 13.58
N ILE A 39 -15.57 -3.67 13.28
CA ILE A 39 -15.42 -2.25 13.64
C ILE A 39 -16.51 -1.41 12.97
N TRP A 40 -16.70 -1.54 11.66
CA TRP A 40 -17.67 -0.75 10.92
C TRP A 40 -19.13 -1.08 11.25
N ASN A 41 -19.39 -2.28 11.77
CA ASN A 41 -20.72 -2.67 12.25
C ASN A 41 -20.94 -2.38 13.73
N THR A 42 -19.95 -1.84 14.44
CA THR A 42 -20.10 -1.41 15.83
C THR A 42 -21.04 -0.20 15.88
N PRO A 43 -22.20 -0.30 16.54
CA PRO A 43 -23.15 0.80 16.58
C PRO A 43 -22.60 1.98 17.39
N TYR A 44 -22.84 3.19 16.91
CA TYR A 44 -22.53 4.39 17.66
C TYR A 44 -23.66 4.66 18.67
N ILE A 45 -23.41 4.39 19.94
CA ILE A 45 -24.31 4.70 21.05
C ILE A 45 -23.68 5.82 21.88
N PRO A 46 -24.18 7.07 21.84
CA PRO A 46 -23.53 8.23 22.48
C PRO A 46 -23.08 8.00 23.92
N ASN A 47 -23.91 7.37 24.73
CA ASN A 47 -23.61 7.11 26.14
C ASN A 47 -22.41 6.16 26.38
N ASP A 48 -22.06 5.35 25.39
CA ASP A 48 -20.90 4.46 25.48
C ASP A 48 -19.56 5.20 25.34
N TYR A 49 -19.57 6.46 24.89
CA TYR A 49 -18.39 7.24 24.54
C TYR A 49 -18.23 8.54 25.31
N THR A 50 -18.99 8.73 26.42
CA THR A 50 -18.97 9.96 27.23
C THR A 50 -17.61 10.29 27.84
N ASN A 51 -16.74 9.25 28.05
CA ASN A 51 -15.42 9.42 28.64
C ASN A 51 -14.29 9.39 27.56
N SER A 52 -14.58 9.81 26.34
CA SER A 52 -13.58 9.86 25.25
C SER A 52 -12.41 10.76 25.60
N ASN A 53 -11.19 10.24 25.46
CA ASN A 53 -9.94 10.95 25.71
C ASN A 53 -8.79 10.36 24.89
N ALA A 54 -7.67 11.08 24.81
CA ALA A 54 -6.52 10.72 23.98
C ALA A 54 -5.60 9.63 24.58
N THR A 55 -5.77 9.28 25.85
CA THR A 55 -4.91 8.28 26.52
C THR A 55 -5.49 6.87 26.41
N TYR A 56 -6.70 6.68 26.94
CA TYR A 56 -7.38 5.39 26.93
C TYR A 56 -8.90 5.60 26.95
N SER A 57 -9.58 5.18 25.91
CA SER A 57 -11.04 5.22 25.81
C SER A 57 -11.54 4.25 24.75
N LYS A 58 -12.82 3.85 24.86
CA LYS A 58 -13.50 2.99 23.88
C LYS A 58 -13.41 3.58 22.45
N MET A 59 -13.69 4.90 22.32
CA MET A 59 -13.60 5.58 21.02
C MET A 59 -12.17 5.56 20.46
N ARG A 60 -11.16 5.83 21.28
CA ARG A 60 -9.76 5.79 20.84
C ARG A 60 -9.37 4.40 20.34
N SER A 61 -9.68 3.36 21.12
CA SER A 61 -9.38 1.97 20.72
C SER A 61 -10.07 1.60 19.42
N LEU A 62 -11.35 1.99 19.25
CA LEU A 62 -12.10 1.75 18.02
C LEU A 62 -11.43 2.41 16.80
N LYS A 63 -11.06 3.69 16.93
CA LYS A 63 -10.49 4.45 15.80
C LYS A 63 -9.07 4.06 15.44
N LEU A 64 -8.23 3.71 16.40
CA LEU A 64 -6.91 3.14 16.10
C LEU A 64 -7.02 1.75 15.46
N GLY A 65 -7.95 0.92 15.94
CA GLY A 65 -8.22 -0.38 15.31
C GLY A 65 -8.78 -0.25 13.89
N GLU A 66 -9.58 0.79 13.62
CA GLU A 66 -10.11 1.08 12.29
C GLU A 66 -9.02 1.41 11.28
N THR A 67 -8.15 2.38 11.58
CA THR A 67 -7.05 2.77 10.68
C THR A 67 -6.10 1.60 10.43
N TYR A 68 -5.70 0.92 11.49
CA TYR A 68 -4.82 -0.25 11.39
C TYR A 68 -5.41 -1.35 10.50
N SER A 69 -6.70 -1.70 10.70
CA SER A 69 -7.34 -2.77 9.93
C SER A 69 -7.64 -2.36 8.50
N LEU A 70 -8.05 -1.09 8.27
CA LEU A 70 -8.37 -0.56 6.95
C LEU A 70 -7.11 -0.50 6.07
N ASP A 71 -6.00 -0.01 6.61
CA ASP A 71 -4.73 0.02 5.90
C ASP A 71 -4.16 -1.39 5.74
N GLY A 72 -4.35 -2.26 6.73
CA GLY A 72 -4.05 -3.70 6.60
C GLY A 72 -4.77 -4.33 5.42
N VAL A 73 -6.08 -4.08 5.25
CA VAL A 73 -6.84 -4.58 4.08
C VAL A 73 -6.32 -4.01 2.78
N LYS A 74 -6.16 -2.68 2.69
CA LYS A 74 -5.75 -2.01 1.46
C LYS A 74 -4.35 -2.41 1.01
N LEU A 75 -3.38 -2.41 1.93
CA LEU A 75 -2.00 -2.72 1.62
C LEU A 75 -1.82 -4.18 1.19
N HIS A 76 -2.50 -5.13 1.84
CA HIS A 76 -2.45 -6.53 1.42
C HIS A 76 -3.13 -6.76 0.06
N ASN A 77 -4.27 -6.13 -0.21
CA ASN A 77 -4.88 -6.19 -1.54
C ASN A 77 -3.89 -5.76 -2.63
N LEU A 78 -3.32 -4.58 -2.46
CA LEU A 78 -2.39 -4.00 -3.41
C LEU A 78 -1.09 -4.83 -3.52
N TYR A 79 -0.61 -5.40 -2.41
CA TYR A 79 0.55 -6.29 -2.36
C TYR A 79 0.32 -7.57 -3.17
N PHE A 80 -0.80 -8.27 -2.95
CA PHE A 80 -1.09 -9.49 -3.69
C PHE A 80 -1.29 -9.23 -5.18
N GLU A 81 -1.98 -8.14 -5.54
CA GLU A 81 -2.12 -7.74 -6.95
C GLU A 81 -0.77 -7.48 -7.63
N ASN A 82 0.22 -6.94 -6.90
CA ASN A 82 1.55 -6.69 -7.46
C ASN A 82 2.23 -7.94 -8.00
N MET A 83 1.86 -9.13 -7.53
CA MET A 83 2.52 -10.39 -7.86
C MET A 83 1.66 -11.30 -8.74
N THR A 84 0.44 -10.92 -9.09
CA THR A 84 -0.47 -11.79 -9.84
C THR A 84 -0.47 -11.53 -11.34
N GLY A 85 -0.32 -12.60 -12.14
CA GLY A 85 -0.73 -12.68 -13.54
C GLY A 85 -0.04 -11.77 -14.53
N GLY A 86 1.25 -11.44 -14.39
CA GLY A 86 1.87 -10.49 -15.27
C GLY A 86 3.25 -10.82 -15.83
N SER A 87 3.75 -9.94 -16.69
CA SER A 87 5.14 -9.91 -17.13
C SER A 87 5.99 -9.22 -16.06
N ASN A 88 7.09 -9.86 -15.69
CA ASN A 88 8.02 -9.37 -14.68
C ASN A 88 9.07 -8.43 -15.25
N SER A 89 9.07 -8.19 -16.57
CA SER A 89 10.00 -7.25 -17.22
C SER A 89 9.49 -5.83 -17.08
N PRO A 90 10.31 -4.88 -16.61
CA PRO A 90 9.94 -3.47 -16.50
C PRO A 90 9.55 -2.86 -17.84
N TYR A 91 8.41 -2.19 -17.91
CA TYR A 91 7.93 -1.47 -19.09
C TYR A 91 6.88 -0.41 -18.75
N GLY A 92 6.56 0.42 -19.74
CA GLY A 92 5.41 1.32 -19.71
C GLY A 92 5.64 2.66 -19.01
N PRO A 93 4.57 3.45 -18.81
CA PRO A 93 4.67 4.81 -18.27
C PRO A 93 5.31 4.89 -16.89
N ILE A 94 4.97 3.97 -15.98
CA ILE A 94 5.59 3.95 -14.65
C ILE A 94 7.09 3.68 -14.71
N PHE A 95 7.54 2.78 -15.61
CA PHE A 95 8.97 2.53 -15.78
C PHE A 95 9.70 3.77 -16.27
N ASN A 96 9.13 4.51 -17.24
CA ASN A 96 9.70 5.77 -17.72
C ASN A 96 9.77 6.82 -16.59
N ALA A 97 8.74 6.93 -15.76
CA ALA A 97 8.75 7.82 -14.60
C ALA A 97 9.85 7.45 -13.59
N ILE A 98 10.04 6.15 -13.32
CA ILE A 98 11.12 5.64 -12.48
C ILE A 98 12.50 6.03 -13.04
N ILE A 99 12.76 5.79 -14.33
CA ILE A 99 14.03 6.14 -14.94
C ILE A 99 14.29 7.64 -14.89
N ASN A 100 13.28 8.44 -15.20
CA ASN A 100 13.41 9.91 -15.18
C ASN A 100 13.72 10.44 -13.77
N GLN A 101 13.12 9.86 -12.73
CA GLN A 101 13.29 10.36 -11.37
C GLN A 101 14.51 9.78 -10.64
N PHE A 102 14.80 8.49 -10.83
CA PHE A 102 15.86 7.78 -10.12
C PHE A 102 17.13 7.56 -10.96
N SER A 103 17.19 8.12 -12.18
CA SER A 103 18.30 8.05 -13.14
C SER A 103 18.53 6.65 -13.73
N SER A 104 18.13 5.58 -13.07
CA SER A 104 18.18 4.22 -13.58
C SER A 104 17.28 3.28 -12.80
N TYR A 105 16.91 2.16 -13.41
CA TYR A 105 16.20 1.08 -12.75
C TYR A 105 17.00 0.51 -11.56
N ASN A 106 18.29 0.33 -11.74
CA ASN A 106 19.16 -0.21 -10.67
C ASN A 106 19.21 0.73 -9.45
N SER A 107 19.25 2.05 -9.65
CA SER A 107 19.22 3.03 -8.58
C SER A 107 17.88 2.97 -7.83
N PHE A 108 16.76 2.87 -8.56
CA PHE A 108 15.43 2.69 -7.97
C PHE A 108 15.34 1.40 -7.14
N ILE A 109 15.76 0.26 -7.69
CA ILE A 109 15.75 -1.04 -6.98
C ILE A 109 16.66 -1.02 -5.76
N SER A 110 17.82 -0.41 -5.86
CA SER A 110 18.72 -0.25 -4.71
C SER A 110 18.06 0.58 -3.61
N TYR A 111 17.40 1.68 -3.95
CA TYR A 111 16.70 2.52 -2.98
C TYR A 111 15.50 1.78 -2.35
N LEU A 112 14.65 1.16 -3.16
CA LEU A 112 13.51 0.36 -2.69
C LEU A 112 13.97 -0.77 -1.73
N THR A 113 15.05 -1.47 -2.09
CA THR A 113 15.63 -2.53 -1.27
C THR A 113 16.10 -1.98 0.08
N ASN A 114 16.80 -0.85 0.09
CA ASN A 114 17.30 -0.24 1.32
C ASN A 114 16.14 0.21 2.24
N VAL A 115 15.08 0.80 1.67
CA VAL A 115 13.87 1.12 2.45
C VAL A 115 13.26 -0.15 3.04
N GLY A 116 13.08 -1.21 2.23
CA GLY A 116 12.52 -2.49 2.69
C GLY A 116 13.36 -3.19 3.77
N LEU A 117 14.70 -3.05 3.74
CA LEU A 117 15.58 -3.57 4.78
C LEU A 117 15.53 -2.73 6.07
N SER A 118 15.16 -1.46 5.96
CA SER A 118 15.15 -0.50 7.08
C SER A 118 13.82 -0.48 7.85
N MET A 119 12.73 -0.98 7.26
CA MET A 119 11.40 -0.93 7.86
C MET A 119 11.00 -2.28 8.47
N ARG A 120 10.01 -2.24 9.39
CA ARG A 120 9.43 -3.44 9.98
C ARG A 120 8.16 -3.91 9.29
N GLY A 121 7.46 -3.03 8.59
CA GLY A 121 6.16 -3.28 7.98
C GLY A 121 6.16 -3.23 6.46
N TRP A 122 6.34 -2.05 5.89
CA TRP A 122 6.10 -1.83 4.47
C TRP A 122 7.14 -0.91 3.82
N ALA A 123 7.40 -1.14 2.54
CA ALA A 123 8.02 -0.18 1.64
C ALA A 123 7.05 0.06 0.46
N VAL A 124 6.58 1.29 0.31
CA VAL A 124 5.51 1.63 -0.62
C VAL A 124 5.96 2.72 -1.58
N VAL A 125 5.98 2.41 -2.87
CA VAL A 125 6.17 3.44 -3.90
C VAL A 125 4.84 4.12 -4.13
N THR A 126 4.81 5.43 -3.96
CA THR A 126 3.61 6.26 -4.09
C THR A 126 3.82 7.39 -5.08
N ILE A 127 2.74 7.96 -5.60
CA ILE A 127 2.74 9.30 -6.19
C ILE A 127 2.07 10.23 -5.19
N ASP A 128 2.76 11.30 -4.81
CA ASP A 128 2.20 12.30 -3.92
C ASP A 128 1.51 13.42 -4.69
N SER A 129 0.33 13.86 -4.24
CA SER A 129 -0.41 14.95 -4.88
C SER A 129 0.20 16.32 -4.67
N LEU A 130 1.14 16.47 -3.74
CA LEU A 130 1.79 17.74 -3.45
C LEU A 130 2.78 18.15 -4.55
N ASP A 131 3.54 17.19 -5.07
CA ASP A 131 4.60 17.45 -6.06
C ASP A 131 4.52 16.58 -7.31
N HIS A 132 3.53 15.67 -7.38
CA HIS A 132 3.29 14.74 -8.48
C HIS A 132 4.49 13.83 -8.79
N LYS A 133 5.32 13.56 -7.79
CA LYS A 133 6.51 12.71 -7.93
C LYS A 133 6.34 11.37 -7.24
N LEU A 134 7.21 10.44 -7.63
CA LEU A 134 7.32 9.15 -6.96
C LEU A 134 8.09 9.31 -5.65
N HIS A 135 7.53 8.76 -4.57
CA HIS A 135 8.19 8.64 -3.27
C HIS A 135 8.23 7.17 -2.87
N ILE A 136 9.25 6.77 -2.11
CA ILE A 136 9.30 5.45 -1.48
C ILE A 136 9.11 5.68 0.02
N ILE A 137 7.89 5.44 0.48
CA ILE A 137 7.49 5.62 1.87
C ILE A 137 7.75 4.34 2.64
N GLY A 138 8.42 4.45 3.78
CA GLY A 138 8.61 3.36 4.72
C GLY A 138 7.61 3.41 5.86
N SER A 139 7.17 2.25 6.35
CA SER A 139 6.24 2.14 7.47
C SER A 139 6.58 0.97 8.36
N ASP A 140 6.50 1.18 9.68
CA ASP A 140 6.72 0.13 10.69
C ASP A 140 5.42 -0.60 11.08
N SER A 141 4.25 -0.03 10.76
CA SER A 141 2.94 -0.68 10.92
C SER A 141 2.03 -0.36 9.73
N HIS A 142 0.80 -0.89 9.72
CA HIS A 142 -0.10 -0.68 8.57
C HIS A 142 -0.46 0.80 8.38
N ASP A 143 -0.59 1.55 9.46
CA ASP A 143 -1.11 2.91 9.49
C ASP A 143 -0.08 4.02 9.76
N THR A 144 1.13 3.69 10.23
CA THR A 144 2.13 4.71 10.58
C THR A 144 2.77 5.41 9.38
N GLY A 145 2.77 4.77 8.22
CA GLY A 145 3.27 5.34 6.96
C GLY A 145 2.15 5.86 6.03
N ALA A 146 0.90 5.87 6.49
CA ALA A 146 -0.22 6.36 5.69
C ALA A 146 -0.12 7.89 5.52
N VAL A 147 0.13 8.33 4.28
CA VAL A 147 0.23 9.74 3.91
C VAL A 147 -1.03 10.15 3.14
N TRP A 148 -1.70 11.16 3.66
CA TRP A 148 -2.92 11.69 3.03
C TRP A 148 -2.64 12.21 1.61
N LEU A 149 -3.51 11.84 0.67
CA LEU A 149 -3.40 12.21 -0.74
C LEU A 149 -2.14 11.68 -1.46
N SER A 150 -1.51 10.65 -0.91
CA SER A 150 -0.47 9.88 -1.55
C SER A 150 -1.05 8.57 -2.09
N PHE A 151 -0.76 8.24 -3.35
CA PHE A 151 -1.38 7.10 -4.06
C PHE A 151 -0.39 5.95 -4.20
N PRO A 152 -0.64 4.79 -3.58
CA PRO A 152 0.26 3.66 -3.65
C PRO A 152 0.24 3.01 -5.04
N ILE A 153 1.44 2.80 -5.61
CA ILE A 153 1.67 2.19 -6.92
C ILE A 153 2.26 0.79 -6.78
N LEU A 154 3.36 0.65 -6.02
CA LEU A 154 4.00 -0.63 -5.71
C LEU A 154 4.10 -0.78 -4.20
N ILE A 155 3.57 -1.88 -3.68
CA ILE A 155 3.51 -2.15 -2.26
C ILE A 155 4.32 -3.42 -1.97
N MET A 156 5.34 -3.30 -1.10
CA MET A 156 6.16 -4.40 -0.66
C MET A 156 5.97 -4.61 0.84
N ASP A 157 5.44 -5.78 1.18
CA ASP A 157 5.33 -6.23 2.56
C ASP A 157 6.69 -6.73 3.04
N VAL A 158 7.19 -6.20 4.14
CA VAL A 158 8.47 -6.61 4.74
C VAL A 158 8.32 -7.08 6.20
N TYR A 159 7.09 -7.29 6.66
CA TYR A 159 6.84 -8.05 7.87
C TYR A 159 7.35 -9.49 7.75
N GLU A 160 7.75 -10.06 8.85
CA GLU A 160 8.21 -11.46 8.89
C GLU A 160 7.16 -12.45 8.38
N HIS A 161 5.88 -12.19 8.62
CA HIS A 161 4.80 -13.04 8.13
C HIS A 161 4.73 -13.14 6.60
N ALA A 162 5.27 -12.16 5.87
CA ALA A 162 5.30 -12.17 4.41
C ALA A 162 6.34 -13.15 3.83
N TYR A 163 7.37 -13.55 4.61
CA TYR A 163 8.50 -14.29 4.05
C TYR A 163 9.16 -15.32 4.96
N PHE A 164 8.93 -15.29 6.27
CA PHE A 164 9.76 -16.04 7.22
C PHE A 164 9.73 -17.56 7.02
N MET A 165 8.62 -18.11 6.52
CA MET A 165 8.49 -19.56 6.30
C MET A 165 9.41 -20.06 5.18
N ASP A 166 9.67 -19.23 4.15
CA ASP A 166 10.49 -19.62 3.00
C ASP A 166 11.92 -19.11 3.09
N PHE A 167 12.14 -17.97 3.74
CA PHE A 167 13.42 -17.27 3.74
C PHE A 167 14.06 -17.13 5.11
N GLY A 168 13.35 -17.49 6.19
CA GLY A 168 13.85 -17.30 7.56
C GLY A 168 14.26 -15.83 7.78
N THR A 169 15.50 -15.62 8.22
CA THR A 169 16.06 -14.28 8.49
C THR A 169 16.60 -13.57 7.25
N ASP A 170 16.62 -14.24 6.07
CA ASP A 170 17.16 -13.64 4.82
C ASP A 170 16.13 -12.77 4.11
N ARG A 171 15.79 -11.63 4.74
CA ARG A 171 14.88 -10.63 4.18
C ARG A 171 15.39 -10.09 2.84
N LYS A 172 16.71 -9.97 2.66
CA LYS A 172 17.29 -9.45 1.42
C LYS A 172 16.96 -10.36 0.22
N LYS A 173 17.05 -11.67 0.41
CA LYS A 173 16.67 -12.66 -0.60
C LYS A 173 15.17 -12.59 -0.92
N TYR A 174 14.32 -12.46 0.11
CA TYR A 174 12.88 -12.27 -0.08
C TYR A 174 12.59 -11.02 -0.91
N ILE A 175 13.19 -9.87 -0.59
CA ILE A 175 13.00 -8.61 -1.34
C ILE A 175 13.39 -8.79 -2.81
N SER A 176 14.53 -9.43 -3.09
CA SER A 176 14.95 -9.75 -4.46
C SER A 176 13.91 -10.62 -5.17
N THR A 177 13.42 -11.66 -4.50
CA THR A 177 12.38 -12.55 -5.06
C THR A 177 11.06 -11.81 -5.30
N PHE A 178 10.65 -10.91 -4.38
CA PHE A 178 9.46 -10.07 -4.58
C PHE A 178 9.61 -9.18 -5.83
N ILE A 179 10.76 -8.52 -6.00
CA ILE A 179 11.04 -7.65 -7.15
C ILE A 179 10.95 -8.43 -8.47
N GLU A 180 11.40 -9.68 -8.52
CA GLU A 180 11.29 -10.56 -9.68
C GLU A 180 9.85 -10.95 -10.02
N ASN A 181 8.91 -10.82 -9.08
CA ASN A 181 7.50 -11.14 -9.25
C ASN A 181 6.61 -9.92 -9.51
N ILE A 182 7.17 -8.72 -9.68
CA ILE A 182 6.38 -7.51 -9.90
C ILE A 182 5.57 -7.60 -11.20
N ASN A 183 4.27 -7.44 -11.11
CA ASN A 183 3.35 -7.34 -12.24
C ASN A 183 3.30 -5.90 -12.76
N TRP A 184 4.15 -5.61 -13.75
CA TRP A 184 4.28 -4.26 -14.32
C TRP A 184 3.00 -3.75 -14.98
N ARG A 185 2.11 -4.62 -15.44
CA ARG A 185 0.81 -4.20 -15.95
C ARG A 185 -0.03 -3.54 -14.86
N VAL A 186 -0.11 -4.17 -13.70
CA VAL A 186 -0.86 -3.63 -12.55
C VAL A 186 -0.29 -2.27 -12.12
N LEU A 187 1.03 -2.14 -12.09
CA LEU A 187 1.67 -0.87 -11.75
C LEU A 187 1.34 0.23 -12.78
N ASN A 188 1.36 -0.10 -14.08
CA ASN A 188 0.98 0.86 -15.13
C ASN A 188 -0.49 1.26 -15.01
N ASP A 189 -1.40 0.29 -14.80
CA ASP A 189 -2.83 0.55 -14.64
C ASP A 189 -3.11 1.51 -13.47
N ARG A 190 -2.42 1.34 -12.33
CA ARG A 190 -2.52 2.24 -11.17
C ARG A 190 -1.95 3.62 -11.46
N PHE A 191 -0.79 3.66 -12.09
CA PHE A 191 -0.12 4.91 -12.48
C PHE A 191 -0.98 5.74 -13.43
N GLU A 192 -1.49 5.13 -14.50
CA GLU A 192 -2.32 5.81 -15.50
C GLU A 192 -3.65 6.30 -14.92
N LYS A 193 -4.33 5.50 -14.09
CA LYS A 193 -5.54 5.91 -13.38
C LYS A 193 -5.30 7.17 -12.55
N HIS A 194 -4.17 7.22 -11.85
CA HIS A 194 -3.85 8.36 -11.01
C HIS A 194 -3.51 9.60 -11.84
N VAL A 195 -2.64 9.49 -12.86
CA VAL A 195 -2.29 10.59 -13.76
C VAL A 195 -3.52 11.14 -14.48
N SER A 196 -4.41 10.26 -14.96
CA SER A 196 -5.66 10.68 -15.59
C SER A 196 -6.58 11.45 -14.64
N SER A 197 -6.67 11.02 -13.37
CA SER A 197 -7.47 11.73 -12.35
C SER A 197 -6.94 13.12 -12.03
N MET A 198 -5.62 13.31 -12.05
CA MET A 198 -4.98 14.61 -11.87
C MET A 198 -5.30 15.59 -13.02
N GLN A 199 -5.20 15.13 -14.28
CA GLN A 199 -5.50 15.96 -15.44
C GLN A 199 -6.95 16.48 -15.43
N PHE A 200 -7.90 15.68 -14.93
CA PHE A 200 -9.28 16.11 -14.75
C PHE A 200 -9.45 17.15 -13.63
N SER A 201 -8.67 17.06 -12.56
CA SER A 201 -8.72 18.05 -11.47
C SER A 201 -8.12 19.39 -11.90
N ASP A 202 -7.02 19.39 -12.64
CA ASP A 202 -6.38 20.62 -13.14
C ASP A 202 -7.27 21.35 -14.16
N MET A 203 -7.96 20.64 -15.05
CA MET A 203 -8.92 21.24 -15.98
C MET A 203 -10.13 21.85 -15.25
N ASN A 204 -10.53 21.33 -14.10
CA ASN A 204 -11.62 21.87 -13.30
C ASN A 204 -11.16 23.02 -12.37
N GLN A 205 -9.92 23.04 -11.91
CA GLN A 205 -9.39 24.15 -11.10
C GLN A 205 -9.26 25.45 -11.92
N HIS A 206 -8.93 25.39 -13.20
CA HIS A 206 -8.96 26.57 -14.08
C HIS A 206 -10.37 27.13 -14.33
N ARG A 207 -11.43 26.41 -13.97
CA ARG A 207 -12.82 26.90 -14.07
C ARG A 207 -13.36 27.53 -12.78
N TYR A 208 -12.72 27.33 -11.62
CA TYR A 208 -13.33 27.68 -10.33
C TYR A 208 -12.45 28.43 -9.33
N CYS A 209 -11.24 28.86 -9.67
CA CYS A 209 -10.43 29.66 -8.73
C CYS A 209 -9.76 30.88 -9.38
N PRO A 210 -10.37 32.09 -9.30
CA PRO A 210 -9.71 33.33 -9.70
C PRO A 210 -8.99 34.03 -8.53
N HIS A 211 -8.43 33.36 -7.56
CA HIS A 211 -7.61 34.03 -6.55
C HIS A 211 -6.45 33.18 -6.02
N ASN A 212 -5.24 33.66 -6.33
CA ASN A 212 -3.98 33.29 -5.71
C ASN A 212 -4.05 33.36 -4.18
N PHE A 213 -3.89 32.21 -3.50
CA PHE A 213 -3.77 32.15 -2.04
C PHE A 213 -2.40 31.69 -1.54
N PHE A 214 -1.36 31.67 -2.37
CA PHE A 214 0.01 31.40 -1.90
C PHE A 214 1.00 32.42 -2.45
N ASN A 215 0.97 33.62 -1.88
CA ASN A 215 2.12 34.52 -1.81
C ASN A 215 2.18 35.06 -0.38
N ARG A 216 2.91 34.35 0.45
CA ARG A 216 3.68 34.93 1.60
C ARG A 216 4.73 33.93 2.05
#